data_cf9a77189fd0290f28090b7ff25a67bc
#
_entry.id   cf9a77189fd0290f28090b7ff25a67bc
#
_cell.length_a   1.000
_cell.length_b   1.000
_cell.length_c   1.000
_cell.angle_alpha   90.00
_cell.angle_beta   90.00
_cell.angle_gamma   90.00
#
_symmetry.space_group_name_H-M   'P 1'
#
loop_
_entity.id
_entity.type
_entity.pdbx_description
1 polymer ?
#
loop_
_entity_poly.entity_id
_entity_poly.type
_entity_poly.pdbx_seq_one_letter_code
_entity_poly.pdbx_strand_id
1 'polypeptide(L)'
;MSAAKLLLVEDDPALSELLEYRFQNEGYNVRCTGDGDEALVLAAEDVPDLIILDWMIEGTSGIEVCRRLRRDKETAHVPIIMLTAREAEDDRVRGLETGADDYLTKPFSPRELLARVAAVMRRIRPALAGETIEVGDLKLDPVAHKVQRRGRA
;
A
#
# COMPACT_ATOMS: atom_id res chain seq x y z
N MET A 1 2.92 -20.32 2.19
CA MET A 1 2.66 -18.93 2.54
C MET A 1 2.10 -18.15 1.39
N SER A 2 1.05 -17.40 1.63
CA SER A 2 0.47 -16.58 0.57
C SER A 2 1.30 -15.34 0.35
N ALA A 3 1.38 -14.93 -0.90
CA ALA A 3 2.00 -13.68 -1.23
C ALA A 3 1.12 -12.52 -0.73
N ALA A 4 1.73 -11.43 -0.36
CA ALA A 4 1.00 -10.23 0.01
C ALA A 4 0.27 -9.67 -1.20
N LYS A 5 -0.94 -9.18 -0.99
CA LYS A 5 -1.79 -8.68 -2.06
C LYS A 5 -1.68 -7.18 -2.14
N LEU A 6 -1.31 -6.68 -3.31
CA LEU A 6 -1.24 -5.25 -3.57
C LEU A 6 -2.31 -4.87 -4.57
N LEU A 7 -2.97 -3.75 -4.32
CA LEU A 7 -3.86 -3.14 -5.30
C LEU A 7 -3.19 -1.86 -5.76
N LEU A 8 -2.88 -1.78 -7.05
CA LEU A 8 -2.23 -0.62 -7.65
C LEU A 8 -3.23 0.15 -8.47
N VAL A 9 -3.48 1.39 -8.08
CA VAL A 9 -4.46 2.25 -8.74
C VAL A 9 -3.69 3.37 -9.43
N GLU A 10 -3.48 3.21 -10.73
CA GLU A 10 -2.65 4.11 -11.52
C GLU A 10 -3.15 4.10 -12.97
N ASP A 11 -3.50 5.28 -13.52
CA ASP A 11 -4.07 5.32 -14.84
C ASP A 11 -3.05 5.49 -15.97
N ASP A 12 -1.78 5.67 -15.66
CA ASP A 12 -0.73 5.68 -16.69
C ASP A 12 -0.36 4.25 -17.01
N PRO A 13 -0.69 3.74 -18.21
CA PRO A 13 -0.46 2.32 -18.50
C PRO A 13 1.01 1.91 -18.42
N ALA A 14 1.90 2.78 -18.88
CA ALA A 14 3.33 2.45 -18.88
C ALA A 14 3.86 2.32 -17.46
N LEU A 15 3.47 3.25 -16.59
CA LEU A 15 3.91 3.21 -15.21
C LEU A 15 3.29 2.02 -14.48
N SER A 16 2.01 1.78 -14.72
CA SER A 16 1.30 0.68 -14.09
C SER A 16 1.95 -0.66 -14.45
N GLU A 17 2.27 -0.84 -15.72
CA GLU A 17 2.87 -2.07 -16.19
C GLU A 17 4.25 -2.27 -15.59
N LEU A 18 5.04 -1.22 -15.53
CA LEU A 18 6.37 -1.28 -14.95
C LEU A 18 6.31 -1.67 -13.47
N LEU A 19 5.42 -1.01 -12.72
CA LEU A 19 5.32 -1.28 -11.30
C LEU A 19 4.77 -2.67 -11.04
N GLU A 20 3.80 -3.10 -11.82
CA GLU A 20 3.25 -4.44 -11.67
C GLU A 20 4.37 -5.48 -11.82
N TYR A 21 5.18 -5.33 -12.85
CA TYR A 21 6.28 -6.25 -13.11
C TYR A 21 7.27 -6.25 -11.94
N ARG A 22 7.63 -5.06 -11.47
CA ARG A 22 8.60 -4.96 -10.37
C ARG A 22 8.09 -5.58 -9.10
N PHE A 23 6.83 -5.32 -8.75
CA PHE A 23 6.27 -5.88 -7.53
C PHE A 23 6.09 -7.39 -7.63
N GLN A 24 5.70 -7.89 -8.79
CA GLN A 24 5.59 -9.32 -8.98
C GLN A 24 6.94 -10.00 -8.79
N ASN A 25 8.00 -9.37 -9.26
CA ASN A 25 9.34 -9.90 -9.06
C ASN A 25 9.75 -9.94 -7.60
N GLU A 26 9.15 -9.10 -6.78
CA GLU A 26 9.42 -9.11 -5.35
C GLU A 26 8.52 -10.08 -4.58
N GLY A 27 7.68 -10.80 -5.31
CA GLY A 27 6.83 -11.82 -4.69
C GLY A 27 5.44 -11.36 -4.32
N TYR A 28 5.04 -10.15 -4.70
CA TYR A 28 3.70 -9.66 -4.40
C TYR A 28 2.70 -10.14 -5.44
N ASN A 29 1.46 -10.30 -5.00
CA ASN A 29 0.35 -10.60 -5.89
C ASN A 29 -0.33 -9.27 -6.19
N VAL A 30 -0.22 -8.80 -7.43
CA VAL A 30 -0.61 -7.44 -7.78
C VAL A 30 -1.84 -7.43 -8.67
N ARG A 31 -2.81 -6.60 -8.31
CA ARG A 31 -3.94 -6.29 -9.19
C ARG A 31 -3.86 -4.80 -9.51
N CYS A 32 -4.21 -4.44 -10.74
CA CYS A 32 -4.07 -3.08 -11.22
C CYS A 32 -5.39 -2.58 -11.78
N THR A 33 -5.64 -1.28 -11.58
CA THR A 33 -6.73 -0.59 -12.24
C THR A 33 -6.36 0.86 -12.40
N GLY A 34 -6.91 1.53 -13.40
CA GLY A 34 -6.72 2.96 -13.58
C GLY A 34 -7.93 3.79 -13.19
N ASP A 35 -8.95 3.14 -12.64
CA ASP A 35 -10.24 3.77 -12.36
C ASP A 35 -10.54 3.69 -10.88
N GLY A 36 -10.86 4.85 -10.27
CA GLY A 36 -11.15 4.90 -8.84
C GLY A 36 -12.38 4.11 -8.44
N ASP A 37 -13.41 4.10 -9.29
CA ASP A 37 -14.62 3.34 -8.97
C ASP A 37 -14.34 1.86 -8.99
N GLU A 38 -13.58 1.39 -9.98
CA GLU A 38 -13.20 0.00 -10.05
C GLU A 38 -12.31 -0.38 -8.88
N ALA A 39 -11.44 0.54 -8.45
CA ALA A 39 -10.58 0.28 -7.30
C ALA A 39 -11.39 -0.06 -6.06
N LEU A 40 -12.48 0.66 -5.84
CA LEU A 40 -13.34 0.41 -4.69
C LEU A 40 -13.98 -0.96 -4.77
N VAL A 41 -14.42 -1.35 -5.97
CA VAL A 41 -15.02 -2.67 -6.17
C VAL A 41 -13.99 -3.76 -5.92
N LEU A 42 -12.79 -3.61 -6.48
CA LEU A 42 -11.76 -4.62 -6.32
C LEU A 42 -11.33 -4.76 -4.86
N ALA A 43 -11.24 -3.63 -4.15
CA ALA A 43 -10.84 -3.69 -2.74
C ALA A 43 -11.89 -4.38 -1.89
N ALA A 44 -13.16 -4.23 -2.25
CA ALA A 44 -14.23 -4.87 -1.50
C ALA A 44 -14.32 -6.36 -1.78
N GLU A 45 -14.05 -6.75 -3.04
CA GLU A 45 -14.12 -8.16 -3.43
C GLU A 45 -13.04 -9.01 -2.79
N ASP A 46 -11.86 -8.47 -2.69
CA ASP A 46 -10.71 -9.19 -2.14
C ASP A 46 -9.81 -8.15 -1.49
N VAL A 47 -9.96 -7.97 -0.20
CA VAL A 47 -9.29 -6.90 0.52
C VAL A 47 -7.78 -7.05 0.41
N PRO A 48 -7.09 -6.04 -0.14
CA PRO A 48 -5.64 -6.12 -0.29
C PRO A 48 -4.92 -5.89 1.03
N ASP A 49 -3.65 -6.26 1.05
CA ASP A 49 -2.80 -6.01 2.20
C ASP A 49 -2.24 -4.59 2.18
N LEU A 50 -2.20 -3.97 1.01
CA LEU A 50 -1.74 -2.60 0.85
C LEU A 50 -2.26 -2.06 -0.48
N ILE A 51 -2.58 -0.77 -0.49
CA ILE A 51 -3.05 -0.09 -1.69
C ILE A 51 -2.08 1.01 -2.06
N ILE A 52 -1.68 1.06 -3.33
CA ILE A 52 -0.93 2.17 -3.90
C ILE A 52 -1.91 2.94 -4.76
N LEU A 53 -2.11 4.21 -4.45
CA LEU A 53 -3.23 4.98 -4.98
C LEU A 53 -2.75 6.30 -5.55
N ASP A 54 -2.90 6.47 -6.86
CA ASP A 54 -2.57 7.74 -7.51
C ASP A 54 -3.64 8.76 -7.15
N TRP A 55 -3.21 9.96 -6.84
CA TRP A 55 -4.09 11.08 -6.53
C TRP A 55 -4.98 11.44 -7.72
N MET A 56 -4.38 11.44 -8.92
CA MET A 56 -5.06 11.87 -10.14
C MET A 56 -5.38 10.67 -11.00
N ILE A 57 -6.56 10.12 -10.83
CA ILE A 57 -7.02 8.96 -11.60
C ILE A 57 -8.38 9.26 -12.18
N GLU A 58 -8.82 8.39 -13.09
CA GLU A 58 -10.14 8.51 -13.70
C GLU A 58 -11.21 8.07 -12.74
N GLY A 59 -12.42 8.53 -12.99
CA GLY A 59 -13.56 8.20 -12.15
C GLY A 59 -13.48 8.92 -10.83
N THR A 60 -13.70 8.19 -9.75
CA THR A 60 -13.61 8.75 -8.41
C THR A 60 -12.14 9.09 -8.12
N SER A 61 -11.89 10.31 -7.66
CA SER A 61 -10.52 10.77 -7.40
C SER A 61 -9.84 9.95 -6.32
N GLY A 62 -8.49 9.99 -6.33
CA GLY A 62 -7.72 9.24 -5.33
C GLY A 62 -8.06 9.63 -3.91
N ILE A 63 -8.28 10.92 -3.67
CA ILE A 63 -8.65 11.37 -2.33
C ILE A 63 -9.99 10.77 -1.89
N GLU A 64 -10.96 10.77 -2.81
CA GLU A 64 -12.26 10.25 -2.46
C GLU A 64 -12.24 8.72 -2.29
N VAL A 65 -11.42 8.03 -3.10
CA VAL A 65 -11.22 6.59 -2.93
C VAL A 65 -10.68 6.32 -1.54
N CYS A 66 -9.67 7.08 -1.13
CA CYS A 66 -9.07 6.92 0.19
C CYS A 66 -10.11 7.14 1.29
N ARG A 67 -10.92 8.19 1.17
CA ARG A 67 -11.95 8.46 2.15
C ARG A 67 -12.94 7.31 2.29
N ARG A 68 -13.39 6.78 1.15
CA ARG A 68 -14.36 5.69 1.15
C ARG A 68 -13.78 4.43 1.74
N LEU A 69 -12.51 4.14 1.43
CA LEU A 69 -11.83 2.98 2.00
C LEU A 69 -11.76 3.09 3.51
N ARG A 70 -11.52 4.29 4.03
CA ARG A 70 -11.42 4.49 5.48
C ARG A 70 -12.77 4.41 6.18
N ARG A 71 -13.84 4.66 5.47
CA ARG A 71 -15.19 4.56 6.04
C ARG A 71 -15.73 3.14 6.11
N ASP A 72 -15.26 2.29 5.21
CA ASP A 72 -15.73 0.91 5.13
C ASP A 72 -14.96 0.07 6.14
N LYS A 73 -15.68 -0.62 7.02
CA LYS A 73 -15.04 -1.44 8.04
C LYS A 73 -14.11 -2.48 7.47
N GLU A 74 -14.41 -2.99 6.29
CA GLU A 74 -13.62 -4.05 5.68
C GLU A 74 -12.26 -3.55 5.23
N THR A 75 -12.16 -2.27 4.87
CA THR A 75 -10.95 -1.72 4.30
C THR A 75 -10.33 -0.61 5.15
N ALA A 76 -10.96 -0.26 6.25
CA ALA A 76 -10.54 0.90 7.05
C ALA A 76 -9.11 0.78 7.56
N HIS A 77 -8.62 -0.44 7.72
CA HIS A 77 -7.29 -0.70 8.28
C HIS A 77 -6.20 -0.92 7.23
N VAL A 78 -6.58 -0.96 5.96
CA VAL A 78 -5.60 -1.28 4.91
C VAL A 78 -4.65 -0.10 4.73
N PRO A 79 -3.33 -0.33 4.76
CA PRO A 79 -2.38 0.77 4.52
C PRO A 79 -2.48 1.29 3.11
N ILE A 80 -2.38 2.61 2.97
CA ILE A 80 -2.49 3.29 1.68
C ILE A 80 -1.27 4.17 1.49
N ILE A 81 -0.58 3.98 0.36
CA ILE A 81 0.48 4.87 -0.07
C ILE A 81 -0.07 5.69 -1.23
N MET A 82 -0.09 7.00 -1.06
CA MET A 82 -0.62 7.90 -2.07
C MET A 82 0.49 8.36 -3.00
N LEU A 83 0.24 8.33 -4.31
CA LEU A 83 1.15 8.88 -5.29
C LEU A 83 0.62 10.24 -5.73
N THR A 84 1.45 11.24 -5.70
CA THR A 84 1.03 12.59 -6.08
C THR A 84 2.04 13.20 -7.04
N ALA A 85 1.54 13.94 -8.02
CA ALA A 85 2.39 14.60 -9.00
C ALA A 85 2.92 15.92 -8.50
N ARG A 86 2.48 16.37 -7.33
CA ARG A 86 2.80 17.69 -6.84
C ARG A 86 3.55 17.63 -5.54
N GLU A 87 4.48 18.56 -5.39
CA GLU A 87 5.21 18.68 -4.14
C GLU A 87 4.61 19.74 -3.24
N ALA A 88 3.49 20.32 -3.67
CA ALA A 88 2.86 21.36 -2.87
C ALA A 88 2.51 20.81 -1.51
N GLU A 89 2.83 21.58 -0.48
CA GLU A 89 2.55 21.20 0.88
C GLU A 89 1.07 20.96 1.10
N ASP A 90 0.23 21.76 0.45
CA ASP A 90 -1.21 21.62 0.58
C ASP A 90 -1.70 20.25 0.13
N ASP A 91 -1.17 19.75 -0.97
CA ASP A 91 -1.56 18.44 -1.47
C ASP A 91 -1.14 17.35 -0.52
N ARG A 92 0.03 17.49 0.08
CA ARG A 92 0.54 16.50 1.03
C ARG A 92 -0.31 16.48 2.29
N VAL A 93 -0.65 17.66 2.79
CA VAL A 93 -1.48 17.75 3.99
C VAL A 93 -2.84 17.12 3.73
N ARG A 94 -3.42 17.40 2.56
CA ARG A 94 -4.73 16.84 2.23
C ARG A 94 -4.68 15.32 2.12
N GLY A 95 -3.61 14.79 1.56
CA GLY A 95 -3.43 13.36 1.47
C GLY A 95 -3.39 12.72 2.84
N LEU A 96 -2.64 13.30 3.76
CA LEU A 96 -2.55 12.77 5.11
C LEU A 96 -3.86 12.92 5.86
N GLU A 97 -4.56 14.03 5.65
CA GLU A 97 -5.84 14.26 6.32
C GLU A 97 -6.90 13.28 5.86
N THR A 98 -6.78 12.73 4.67
CA THR A 98 -7.75 11.75 4.20
C THR A 98 -7.44 10.34 4.68
N GLY A 99 -6.32 10.16 5.39
CA GLY A 99 -6.03 8.88 6.01
C GLY A 99 -4.99 8.03 5.31
N ALA A 100 -4.22 8.60 4.38
CA ALA A 100 -3.11 7.87 3.76
C ALA A 100 -2.01 7.65 4.79
N ASP A 101 -1.35 6.50 4.70
CA ASP A 101 -0.27 6.16 5.62
C ASP A 101 1.06 6.74 5.19
N ASP A 102 1.21 6.97 3.90
CA ASP A 102 2.44 7.52 3.34
C ASP A 102 2.10 8.11 1.99
N TYR A 103 3.00 8.87 1.44
CA TYR A 103 2.81 9.37 0.09
C TYR A 103 4.17 9.57 -0.55
N LEU A 104 4.16 9.57 -1.89
CA LEU A 104 5.37 9.68 -2.67
C LEU A 104 5.10 10.61 -3.84
N THR A 105 5.99 11.58 -4.04
CA THR A 105 5.81 12.58 -5.08
C THR A 105 6.40 12.11 -6.41
N LYS A 106 5.65 12.27 -7.48
CA LYS A 106 6.15 12.01 -8.82
C LYS A 106 7.02 13.17 -9.27
N PRO A 107 8.08 12.92 -10.01
CA PRO A 107 8.57 11.61 -10.41
C PRO A 107 9.29 10.91 -9.25
N PHE A 108 9.14 9.62 -9.18
CA PHE A 108 9.81 8.84 -8.15
C PHE A 108 10.55 7.67 -8.82
N SER A 109 11.50 7.12 -8.11
CA SER A 109 12.17 5.94 -8.58
C SER A 109 11.32 4.72 -8.19
N PRO A 110 11.12 3.75 -9.10
CA PRO A 110 10.39 2.53 -8.72
C PRO A 110 11.01 1.86 -7.51
N ARG A 111 12.32 1.91 -7.40
CA ARG A 111 13.04 1.37 -6.27
C ARG A 111 12.63 2.02 -4.96
N GLU A 112 12.43 3.33 -4.98
CA GLU A 112 11.99 4.05 -3.80
C GLU A 112 10.59 3.59 -3.38
N LEU A 113 9.69 3.43 -4.35
CA LEU A 113 8.34 2.97 -4.04
C LEU A 113 8.38 1.55 -3.46
N LEU A 114 9.17 0.67 -4.07
CA LEU A 114 9.31 -0.69 -3.55
C LEU A 114 9.82 -0.68 -2.11
N ALA A 115 10.79 0.17 -1.83
CA ALA A 115 11.34 0.26 -0.48
C ALA A 115 10.30 0.76 0.52
N ARG A 116 9.48 1.72 0.12
CA ARG A 116 8.43 2.22 1.00
C ARG A 116 7.35 1.21 1.27
N VAL A 117 6.97 0.46 0.25
CA VAL A 117 6.01 -0.62 0.42
C VAL A 117 6.54 -1.65 1.41
N ALA A 118 7.79 -2.06 1.22
CA ALA A 118 8.40 -3.03 2.13
C ALA A 118 8.45 -2.51 3.55
N ALA A 119 8.76 -1.22 3.73
CA ALA A 119 8.82 -0.63 5.06
C ALA A 119 7.46 -0.61 5.74
N VAL A 120 6.41 -0.26 4.99
CA VAL A 120 5.06 -0.23 5.54
C VAL A 120 4.61 -1.64 5.91
N MET A 121 4.88 -2.60 5.03
CA MET A 121 4.50 -3.98 5.30
C MET A 121 5.19 -4.54 6.54
N ARG A 122 6.48 -4.24 6.70
CA ARG A 122 7.22 -4.69 7.87
C ARG A 122 6.63 -4.15 9.17
N ARG A 123 6.21 -2.89 9.13
CA ARG A 123 5.66 -2.24 10.30
C ARG A 123 4.32 -2.83 10.73
N ILE A 124 3.51 -3.22 9.76
CA ILE A 124 2.14 -3.63 10.01
C ILE A 124 2.01 -5.14 10.01
N ARG A 125 2.67 -5.82 9.07
CA ARG A 125 2.61 -7.27 8.94
C ARG A 125 3.97 -7.83 8.59
N PRO A 126 4.83 -7.97 9.57
CA PRO A 126 6.21 -8.40 9.30
C PRO A 126 6.32 -9.65 8.44
N ALA A 127 5.41 -10.60 8.62
CA ALA A 127 5.47 -11.84 7.86
C ALA A 127 5.17 -11.64 6.38
N LEU A 128 4.53 -10.54 6.01
CA LEU A 128 4.17 -10.26 4.62
C LEU A 128 5.18 -9.37 3.91
N ALA A 129 6.23 -8.96 4.60
CA ALA A 129 7.19 -8.03 4.03
C ALA A 129 8.18 -8.67 3.08
N GLY A 130 8.09 -9.96 2.87
CA GLY A 130 9.00 -10.64 1.96
C GLY A 130 10.38 -10.87 2.53
N GLU A 131 10.57 -10.57 3.79
CA GLU A 131 11.85 -10.80 4.46
C GLU A 131 11.79 -12.04 5.29
N THR A 132 12.89 -12.73 5.37
CA THR A 132 12.96 -13.84 6.26
C THR A 132 13.00 -13.33 7.67
N ILE A 133 12.18 -13.92 8.50
CA ILE A 133 12.19 -13.59 9.91
C ILE A 133 13.18 -14.50 10.56
N GLU A 134 14.18 -13.96 11.01
CA GLU A 134 15.11 -14.80 11.72
C GLU A 134 14.78 -14.79 13.15
N VAL A 135 14.57 -14.99 13.20
CA VAL A 135 14.40 -14.84 14.05
C VAL A 135 14.74 -14.57 14.98
N GLY A 136 14.87 -14.60 15.22
CA GLY A 136 14.93 -14.34 15.68
C GLY A 136 14.93 -13.77 16.37
N ASP A 137 14.44 -13.67 16.34
CA ASP A 137 14.24 -13.26 16.51
C ASP A 137 13.85 -12.97 17.05
N LEU A 138 13.61 -13.15 17.23
CA LEU A 138 13.04 -13.16 17.04
C LEU A 138 12.97 -12.97 17.74
N LYS A 139 12.86 -12.97 18.20
CA LYS A 139 12.52 -12.98 18.21
C LYS A 139 12.17 -12.62 18.75
N LEU A 140 11.87 -12.77 19.08
CA LEU A 140 11.19 -12.70 18.96
C LEU A 140 10.88 -12.37 19.59
N ASP A 141 10.60 -12.28 20.05
CA ASP A 141 10.05 -12.16 20.09
C ASP A 141 9.57 -11.95 20.63
N PRO A 142 9.51 -12.13 20.89
CA PRO A 142 8.72 -12.05 20.79
C PRO A 142 8.13 -11.78 21.31
N VAL A 143 8.00 -11.85 21.64
CA VAL A 143 7.32 -11.74 21.47
C VAL A 143 6.93 -11.31 21.70
N ALA A 144 6.88 -11.11 22.11
CA ALA A 144 6.49 -11.00 21.68
C ALA A 144 6.19 -10.82 21.76
N HIS A 145 6.08 -10.97 21.43
CA HIS A 145 5.73 -11.18 20.90
C HIS A 145 5.33 -10.99 21.08
N LYS A 146 5.37 -10.87 21.11
CA LYS A 146 5.11 -11.08 20.67
C LYS A 146 4.77 -10.80 20.69
N VAL A 147 4.57 -10.68 21.30
CA VAL A 147 4.24 -10.84 20.78
C VAL A 147 4.08 -10.42 20.80
N GLN A 148 4.12 -10.31 20.63
CA GLN A 148 4.05 -10.33 20.14
C GLN A 148 4.12 -9.92 20.02
N ARG A 149 3.90 -9.66 20.60
CA ARG A 149 3.95 -9.72 20.04
C ARG A 149 3.93 -9.20 20.07
N ARG A 150 3.70 -9.01 20.43
CA ARG A 150 3.65 -8.87 19.98
C ARG A 150 3.89 -8.19 19.93
N GLY A 151 3.66 -8.14 20.52
CA GLY A 151 3.71 -7.74 19.84
C GLY A 151 4.27 -7.36 20.13
N ARG A 152 4.30 -7.14 19.85
CA ARG A 152 4.79 -7.14 19.44
C ARG A 152 5.49 -6.72 19.35
N ALA A 153 5.39 -6.63 19.75
CA ALA A 153 5.99 -6.53 19.15
C ALA A 153 6.31 -6.32 19.10
#